data_a3df41f7d1c29ab57120c90f28658439
#
_entry.id   a3df41f7d1c29ab57120c90f28658439
#
_cell.length_a   1.000
_cell.length_b   1.000
_cell.length_c   1.000
_cell.angle_alpha   90.00
_cell.angle_beta   90.00
_cell.angle_gamma   90.00
#
_symmetry.space_group_name_H-M   'P 1'
#
loop_
_entity.id
_entity.type
_entity.pdbx_description
1 polymer ?
#
loop_
_entity_poly.entity_id
_entity_poly.type
_entity_poly.pdbx_seq_one_letter_code
_entity_poly.pdbx_strand_id
1 'polypeptide(L)'
;MNQLRFTCILLCASMVFFLTSCGGGGEEKKASTDTTATDSTAINTTPATSTVITTPQNMMIAKHKVANFAKWKTSYDEHDSMRLVNGIHSYIIGRGMQDSNMVLVAVKADDMTKAKAFAKDPSLKKAMQKGGVTGTPSFSFVTMTFQDTAVINSDIRSRTTFKVKDWDAWQKAFEEGKQERLDNGITVRAYGHDVDDDHKVVLVTALMDTAKANAYWKSDMLKKRRAAGGVIGEPDRFVYRVVQRY
;
A
#
# COMPACT_ATOMS: atom_id res chain seq x y z
N MET A 1 58.33 -2.99 -12.03
CA MET A 1 59.19 -2.04 -11.29
C MET A 1 58.24 -0.96 -10.81
N ASN A 2 57.88 -0.77 -9.61
CA ASN A 2 58.38 -0.81 -8.30
C ASN A 2 57.22 -1.11 -7.30
N GLN A 3 57.52 -1.99 -6.38
CA GLN A 3 56.77 -2.23 -5.13
C GLN A 3 56.96 -1.03 -4.18
N LEU A 4 55.94 -0.71 -3.40
CA LEU A 4 56.21 -0.24 -2.03
C LEU A 4 55.11 -0.69 -1.08
N ARG A 5 55.47 -1.63 -0.25
CA ARG A 5 54.80 -2.09 0.96
C ARG A 5 55.04 -1.07 2.08
N PHE A 6 54.04 -0.76 2.88
CA PHE A 6 54.28 -0.33 4.27
C PHE A 6 53.28 -1.01 5.21
N THR A 7 53.87 -1.87 6.01
CA THR A 7 53.35 -2.51 7.21
C THR A 7 53.73 -1.68 8.44
N CYS A 8 52.88 -1.49 9.40
CA CYS A 8 53.15 -1.19 10.82
C CYS A 8 51.82 -1.40 11.58
N ILE A 9 51.61 -2.45 12.32
CA ILE A 9 52.13 -3.03 13.59
C ILE A 9 51.85 -2.14 14.80
N LEU A 10 50.94 -2.69 15.67
CA LEU A 10 50.87 -2.82 17.14
C LEU A 10 50.74 -1.52 17.98
N LEU A 11 49.83 -1.47 18.95
CA LEU A 11 49.96 -1.95 20.33
C LEU A 11 48.73 -1.64 21.20
N CYS A 12 48.23 -2.66 21.87
CA CYS A 12 47.69 -2.84 23.20
C CYS A 12 47.50 -1.64 24.15
N ALA A 13 46.36 -1.62 24.84
CA ALA A 13 46.36 -1.54 26.30
C ALA A 13 45.00 -1.85 26.90
N SER A 14 44.94 -2.91 27.66
CA SER A 14 43.90 -3.36 28.54
C SER A 14 43.83 -2.45 29.79
N MET A 15 42.66 -2.12 30.30
CA MET A 15 42.48 -1.75 31.68
C MET A 15 41.16 -2.30 32.23
N VAL A 16 41.32 -3.31 33.05
CA VAL A 16 40.32 -3.89 33.94
C VAL A 16 40.36 -3.11 35.25
N PHE A 17 39.20 -2.63 35.72
CA PHE A 17 39.04 -2.25 37.12
C PHE A 17 37.89 -3.03 37.73
N PHE A 18 38.27 -4.00 38.59
CA PHE A 18 37.45 -4.57 39.64
C PHE A 18 37.48 -3.65 40.86
N LEU A 19 36.34 -3.38 41.45
CA LEU A 19 36.25 -3.05 42.87
C LEU A 19 35.02 -3.75 43.44
N THR A 20 35.31 -4.81 44.17
CA THR A 20 34.48 -5.41 45.21
C THR A 20 34.57 -4.57 46.48
N SER A 21 33.44 -4.34 47.15
CA SER A 21 33.46 -4.07 48.59
C SER A 21 32.24 -4.70 49.25
N CYS A 22 32.53 -5.59 50.15
CA CYS A 22 31.65 -6.35 51.05
C CYS A 22 31.77 -5.73 52.45
N GLY A 23 30.72 -5.85 53.24
CA GLY A 23 30.71 -5.64 54.70
C GLY A 23 29.48 -4.84 55.13
N GLY A 24 28.53 -5.28 55.91
CA GLY A 24 28.50 -6.19 57.03
C GLY A 24 27.78 -5.52 58.19
N GLY A 25 26.66 -6.11 58.67
CA GLY A 25 26.30 -6.12 60.08
C GLY A 25 25.29 -5.10 60.62
N GLY A 26 24.12 -5.58 61.05
CA GLY A 26 23.66 -5.33 62.41
C GLY A 26 22.44 -4.44 62.66
N GLU A 27 21.35 -5.12 63.04
CA GLU A 27 20.40 -4.81 64.14
C GLU A 27 19.23 -3.81 63.99
N GLU A 28 18.14 -4.34 64.44
CA GLU A 28 16.76 -3.91 64.61
C GLU A 28 16.54 -2.54 65.26
N LYS A 29 15.45 -1.84 64.86
CA LYS A 29 14.35 -1.40 65.73
C LYS A 29 13.20 -0.74 64.95
N LYS A 30 12.05 -1.33 65.17
CA LYS A 30 10.64 -0.87 65.21
C LYS A 30 10.25 0.53 64.73
N ALA A 31 9.27 0.48 63.85
CA ALA A 31 7.98 1.25 63.82
C ALA A 31 7.99 2.76 63.57
N SER A 32 7.47 3.16 62.44
CA SER A 32 6.27 4.00 62.39
C SER A 32 5.70 4.08 60.97
N THR A 33 4.41 3.98 60.91
CA THR A 33 3.55 4.06 59.78
C THR A 33 3.68 5.43 59.10
N ASP A 34 4.01 5.46 57.82
CA ASP A 34 3.55 6.54 56.97
C ASP A 34 3.28 6.02 55.55
N THR A 35 2.04 6.20 55.14
CA THR A 35 1.43 5.73 53.90
C THR A 35 1.80 6.71 52.81
N THR A 36 2.85 6.44 52.03
CA THR A 36 3.06 7.20 50.79
C THR A 36 2.55 6.36 49.64
N ALA A 37 1.43 6.76 49.12
CA ALA A 37 0.84 6.22 47.90
C ALA A 37 1.81 6.41 46.74
N THR A 38 2.41 5.34 46.30
CA THR A 38 3.14 5.33 45.01
C THR A 38 2.09 5.32 43.92
N ASP A 39 1.88 6.49 43.33
CA ASP A 39 1.08 6.68 42.13
C ASP A 39 1.78 5.93 40.98
N SER A 40 1.36 4.70 40.79
CA SER A 40 1.70 3.91 39.62
C SER A 40 0.88 4.45 38.46
N THR A 41 1.42 5.47 37.78
CA THR A 41 0.86 5.92 36.49
C THR A 41 0.99 4.74 35.52
N ALA A 42 -0.05 3.92 35.45
CA ALA A 42 -0.22 2.92 34.42
C ALA A 42 -0.29 3.68 33.09
N ILE A 43 0.81 3.65 32.33
CA ILE A 43 0.80 4.12 30.94
C ILE A 43 -0.16 3.19 30.20
N ASN A 44 -1.37 3.68 29.99
CA ASN A 44 -2.39 3.01 29.22
C ASN A 44 -1.97 3.10 27.75
N THR A 45 -1.05 2.25 27.31
CA THR A 45 -0.70 2.10 25.91
C THR A 45 -1.86 1.42 25.22
N THR A 46 -2.76 2.23 24.68
CA THR A 46 -3.76 1.74 23.73
C THR A 46 -3.01 1.04 22.60
N PRO A 47 -3.30 -0.24 22.30
CA PRO A 47 -2.62 -0.95 21.21
C PRO A 47 -2.79 -0.14 19.93
N ALA A 48 -1.69 0.22 19.28
CA ALA A 48 -1.75 0.87 17.98
C ALA A 48 -2.49 -0.05 17.02
N THR A 49 -3.68 0.37 16.57
CA THR A 49 -4.48 -0.39 15.61
C THR A 49 -3.64 -0.57 14.34
N SER A 50 -3.39 -1.82 13.95
CA SER A 50 -2.65 -2.11 12.73
C SER A 50 -3.35 -1.46 11.53
N THR A 51 -2.60 -0.69 10.74
CA THR A 51 -3.11 -0.10 9.50
C THR A 51 -3.08 -1.07 8.32
N VAL A 52 -2.50 -2.26 8.54
CA VAL A 52 -2.37 -3.32 7.54
C VAL A 52 -3.54 -4.28 7.64
N ILE A 53 -4.21 -4.49 6.51
CA ILE A 53 -5.31 -5.44 6.34
C ILE A 53 -4.81 -6.55 5.41
N THR A 54 -4.83 -7.79 5.90
CA THR A 54 -4.48 -9.00 5.15
C THR A 54 -5.68 -9.90 4.88
N THR A 55 -6.84 -9.59 5.49
CA THR A 55 -8.09 -10.25 5.14
C THR A 55 -8.46 -9.90 3.69
N PRO A 56 -8.71 -10.88 2.82
CA PRO A 56 -9.06 -10.64 1.43
C PRO A 56 -10.26 -9.69 1.29
N GLN A 57 -10.14 -8.72 0.40
CA GLN A 57 -11.18 -7.72 0.13
C GLN A 57 -11.52 -7.72 -1.36
N ASN A 58 -12.78 -7.97 -1.68
CA ASN A 58 -13.25 -7.91 -3.05
C ASN A 58 -13.44 -6.46 -3.51
N MET A 59 -12.92 -6.14 -4.69
CA MET A 59 -13.04 -4.80 -5.25
C MET A 59 -13.37 -4.86 -6.75
N MET A 60 -14.23 -3.94 -7.18
CA MET A 60 -14.41 -3.61 -8.59
C MET A 60 -13.71 -2.28 -8.86
N ILE A 61 -12.94 -2.23 -9.94
CA ILE A 61 -12.23 -1.03 -10.38
C ILE A 61 -12.71 -0.68 -11.78
N ALA A 62 -13.31 0.50 -11.93
CA ALA A 62 -13.71 1.05 -13.21
C ALA A 62 -12.73 2.13 -13.66
N LYS A 63 -12.28 2.10 -14.92
CA LYS A 63 -11.48 3.15 -15.56
C LYS A 63 -12.19 3.62 -16.83
N HIS A 64 -12.41 4.92 -16.94
CA HIS A 64 -13.10 5.51 -18.07
C HIS A 64 -12.73 6.99 -18.26
N LYS A 65 -13.00 7.51 -19.44
CA LYS A 65 -12.83 8.93 -19.74
C LYS A 65 -14.16 9.66 -19.54
N VAL A 66 -14.10 10.89 -19.05
CA VAL A 66 -15.26 11.76 -18.86
C VAL A 66 -15.09 13.06 -19.65
N ALA A 67 -16.19 13.61 -20.15
CA ALA A 67 -16.16 14.90 -20.83
C ALA A 67 -15.91 16.07 -19.87
N ASN A 68 -16.46 15.98 -18.65
CA ASN A 68 -16.31 16.98 -17.59
C ASN A 68 -16.34 16.27 -16.23
N PHE A 69 -15.27 16.40 -15.44
CA PHE A 69 -15.15 15.72 -14.16
C PHE A 69 -16.19 16.19 -13.13
N ALA A 70 -16.47 17.50 -13.02
CA ALA A 70 -17.41 18.02 -12.03
C ALA A 70 -18.83 17.51 -12.30
N LYS A 71 -19.28 17.56 -13.56
CA LYS A 71 -20.58 17.01 -13.98
C LYS A 71 -20.67 15.50 -13.71
N TRP A 72 -19.62 14.77 -14.04
CA TRP A 72 -19.55 13.34 -13.80
C TRP A 72 -19.59 13.02 -12.29
N LYS A 73 -18.84 13.77 -11.47
CA LYS A 73 -18.78 13.55 -10.01
C LYS A 73 -20.17 13.76 -9.37
N THR A 74 -20.90 14.81 -9.75
CA THR A 74 -22.27 15.02 -9.29
C THR A 74 -23.17 13.83 -9.67
N SER A 75 -23.11 13.39 -10.92
CA SER A 75 -23.87 12.22 -11.36
C SER A 75 -23.45 10.94 -10.65
N TYR A 76 -22.16 10.75 -10.36
CA TYR A 76 -21.65 9.59 -9.60
C TYR A 76 -22.26 9.58 -8.19
N ASP A 77 -22.29 10.71 -7.50
CA ASP A 77 -22.86 10.82 -6.14
C ASP A 77 -24.36 10.58 -6.13
N GLU A 78 -25.12 11.15 -7.08
CA GLU A 78 -26.55 10.94 -7.22
C GLU A 78 -26.95 9.46 -7.38
N HIS A 79 -26.04 8.63 -7.91
CA HIS A 79 -26.29 7.20 -8.12
C HIS A 79 -25.72 6.30 -6.99
N ASP A 80 -25.48 6.85 -5.79
CA ASP A 80 -24.95 6.06 -4.68
C ASP A 80 -25.90 4.93 -4.26
N SER A 81 -27.21 5.21 -4.15
CA SER A 81 -28.22 4.21 -3.82
C SER A 81 -28.22 3.03 -4.79
N MET A 82 -28.00 3.28 -6.09
CA MET A 82 -27.88 2.22 -7.11
C MET A 82 -26.69 1.29 -6.81
N ARG A 83 -25.58 1.82 -6.33
CA ARG A 83 -24.42 1.02 -5.92
C ARG A 83 -24.72 0.21 -4.66
N LEU A 84 -25.26 0.87 -3.63
CA LEU A 84 -25.51 0.24 -2.34
C LEU A 84 -26.48 -0.93 -2.43
N VAL A 85 -27.56 -0.85 -3.20
CA VAL A 85 -28.50 -1.97 -3.38
C VAL A 85 -27.87 -3.18 -4.07
N ASN A 86 -26.75 -2.98 -4.77
CA ASN A 86 -25.95 -4.04 -5.38
C ASN A 86 -24.77 -4.50 -4.50
N GLY A 87 -24.69 -4.05 -3.24
CA GLY A 87 -23.58 -4.35 -2.32
C GLY A 87 -22.25 -3.77 -2.77
N ILE A 88 -22.29 -2.57 -3.38
CA ILE A 88 -21.11 -1.88 -3.91
C ILE A 88 -20.93 -0.58 -3.14
N HIS A 89 -19.78 -0.46 -2.47
CA HIS A 89 -19.45 0.64 -1.58
C HIS A 89 -18.32 1.49 -2.17
N SER A 90 -18.56 2.79 -2.31
CA SER A 90 -17.56 3.74 -2.79
C SER A 90 -16.33 3.73 -1.90
N TYR A 91 -15.14 3.78 -2.49
CA TYR A 91 -13.88 3.74 -1.74
C TYR A 91 -12.92 4.87 -2.17
N ILE A 92 -12.51 4.90 -3.43
CA ILE A 92 -11.58 5.91 -3.95
C ILE A 92 -12.01 6.37 -5.34
N ILE A 93 -11.89 7.68 -5.60
CA ILE A 93 -11.89 8.26 -6.93
C ILE A 93 -10.52 8.86 -7.21
N GLY A 94 -9.92 8.51 -8.35
CA GLY A 94 -8.68 9.05 -8.85
C GLY A 94 -8.82 9.68 -10.22
N ARG A 95 -8.00 10.69 -10.51
CA ARG A 95 -7.88 11.33 -11.83
C ARG A 95 -6.49 11.10 -12.39
N GLY A 96 -6.42 10.75 -13.67
CA GLY A 96 -5.16 10.49 -14.35
C GLY A 96 -4.20 11.69 -14.33
N MET A 97 -2.92 11.42 -14.15
CA MET A 97 -1.89 12.47 -14.14
C MET A 97 -1.55 12.96 -15.55
N GLN A 98 -1.65 12.09 -16.57
CA GLN A 98 -1.41 12.47 -17.97
C GLN A 98 -2.66 13.07 -18.64
N ASP A 99 -3.84 12.54 -18.31
CA ASP A 99 -5.14 13.04 -18.75
C ASP A 99 -6.08 13.11 -17.55
N SER A 100 -6.32 14.29 -17.04
CA SER A 100 -7.16 14.52 -15.86
C SER A 100 -8.64 14.19 -16.07
N ASN A 101 -9.05 13.93 -17.32
CA ASN A 101 -10.37 13.43 -17.66
C ASN A 101 -10.46 11.89 -17.66
N MET A 102 -9.32 11.19 -17.53
CA MET A 102 -9.31 9.77 -17.20
C MET A 102 -9.59 9.59 -15.72
N VAL A 103 -10.67 8.90 -15.40
CA VAL A 103 -11.12 8.65 -14.04
C VAL A 103 -10.95 7.17 -13.71
N LEU A 104 -10.43 6.89 -12.51
CA LEU A 104 -10.41 5.58 -11.91
C LEU A 104 -11.30 5.60 -10.67
N VAL A 105 -12.25 4.68 -10.61
CA VAL A 105 -13.11 4.47 -9.45
C VAL A 105 -12.83 3.10 -8.89
N ALA A 106 -12.44 3.02 -7.62
CA ALA A 106 -12.35 1.77 -6.88
C ALA A 106 -13.50 1.69 -5.87
N VAL A 107 -14.22 0.60 -5.87
CA VAL A 107 -15.34 0.30 -4.97
C VAL A 107 -15.11 -1.05 -4.31
N LYS A 108 -15.53 -1.20 -3.05
CA LYS A 108 -15.61 -2.51 -2.38
C LYS A 108 -16.88 -3.21 -2.83
N ALA A 109 -16.83 -4.53 -2.95
CA ALA A 109 -17.96 -5.35 -3.35
C ALA A 109 -18.20 -6.46 -2.31
N ASP A 110 -19.42 -6.53 -1.79
CA ASP A 110 -19.82 -7.58 -0.85
C ASP A 110 -19.89 -8.95 -1.54
N ASP A 111 -20.33 -8.94 -2.79
CA ASP A 111 -20.48 -10.12 -3.63
C ASP A 111 -19.93 -9.84 -5.04
N MET A 112 -18.96 -10.64 -5.47
CA MET A 112 -18.30 -10.43 -6.75
C MET A 112 -19.20 -10.82 -7.94
N THR A 113 -20.10 -11.76 -7.78
CA THR A 113 -21.08 -12.13 -8.83
C THR A 113 -22.03 -10.98 -9.08
N LYS A 114 -22.54 -10.34 -8.00
CA LYS A 114 -23.38 -9.14 -8.10
C LYS A 114 -22.62 -7.98 -8.73
N ALA A 115 -21.35 -7.76 -8.33
CA ALA A 115 -20.51 -6.70 -8.90
C ALA A 115 -20.28 -6.89 -10.41
N LYS A 116 -20.03 -8.13 -10.85
CA LYS A 116 -19.89 -8.48 -12.28
C LYS A 116 -21.19 -8.27 -13.05
N ALA A 117 -22.33 -8.60 -12.45
CA ALA A 117 -23.65 -8.34 -13.03
C ALA A 117 -23.93 -6.84 -13.14
N PHE A 118 -23.68 -6.08 -12.07
CA PHE A 118 -23.83 -4.62 -12.03
C PHE A 118 -23.00 -3.92 -13.10
N ALA A 119 -21.75 -4.33 -13.31
CA ALA A 119 -20.89 -3.74 -14.35
C ALA A 119 -21.45 -3.90 -15.78
N LYS A 120 -22.36 -4.87 -16.00
CA LYS A 120 -23.04 -5.16 -17.28
C LYS A 120 -24.46 -4.59 -17.33
N ASP A 121 -24.94 -4.00 -16.23
CA ASP A 121 -26.31 -3.53 -16.11
C ASP A 121 -26.58 -2.36 -17.08
N PRO A 122 -27.63 -2.41 -17.89
CA PRO A 122 -28.01 -1.32 -18.78
C PRO A 122 -28.30 -0.01 -18.04
N SER A 123 -28.77 -0.06 -16.77
CA SER A 123 -29.01 1.14 -15.96
C SER A 123 -27.71 1.83 -15.59
N LEU A 124 -26.64 1.07 -15.24
CA LEU A 124 -25.30 1.63 -15.03
C LEU A 124 -24.79 2.31 -16.31
N LYS A 125 -24.92 1.63 -17.44
CA LYS A 125 -24.52 2.22 -18.74
C LYS A 125 -25.23 3.55 -19.00
N LYS A 126 -26.54 3.63 -18.77
CA LYS A 126 -27.33 4.88 -18.92
C LYS A 126 -26.84 5.96 -17.94
N ALA A 127 -26.61 5.59 -16.67
CA ALA A 127 -26.09 6.52 -15.66
C ALA A 127 -24.72 7.08 -16.06
N MET A 128 -23.80 6.23 -16.51
CA MET A 128 -22.48 6.65 -17.00
C MET A 128 -22.59 7.60 -18.21
N GLN A 129 -23.45 7.29 -19.17
CA GLN A 129 -23.68 8.16 -20.35
C GLN A 129 -24.26 9.52 -19.92
N LYS A 130 -25.28 9.55 -19.04
CA LYS A 130 -25.85 10.78 -18.46
C LYS A 130 -24.79 11.61 -17.72
N GLY A 131 -23.91 10.95 -16.98
CA GLY A 131 -22.77 11.55 -16.29
C GLY A 131 -21.66 12.06 -17.20
N GLY A 132 -21.74 11.80 -18.51
CA GLY A 132 -20.76 12.27 -19.49
C GLY A 132 -19.53 11.39 -19.62
N VAL A 133 -19.65 10.09 -19.34
CA VAL A 133 -18.61 9.10 -19.66
C VAL A 133 -18.49 8.99 -21.18
N THR A 134 -17.26 9.08 -21.68
CA THR A 134 -16.94 8.97 -23.10
C THR A 134 -16.13 7.70 -23.37
N GLY A 135 -16.38 7.07 -24.51
CA GLY A 135 -15.76 5.81 -24.88
C GLY A 135 -16.29 4.63 -24.07
N THR A 136 -15.57 3.53 -24.10
CA THR A 136 -15.96 2.29 -23.42
C THR A 136 -15.26 2.19 -22.06
N PRO A 137 -16.00 2.12 -20.94
CA PRO A 137 -15.41 1.86 -19.63
C PRO A 137 -14.75 0.48 -19.56
N SER A 138 -13.64 0.39 -18.88
CA SER A 138 -13.02 -0.89 -18.51
C SER A 138 -13.29 -1.21 -17.05
N PHE A 139 -13.62 -2.47 -16.76
CA PHE A 139 -13.83 -2.98 -15.42
C PHE A 139 -12.80 -4.06 -15.10
N SER A 140 -12.32 -4.05 -13.86
CA SER A 140 -11.47 -5.11 -13.30
C SER A 140 -12.07 -5.57 -11.98
N PHE A 141 -12.08 -6.86 -11.75
CA PHE A 141 -12.60 -7.49 -10.53
C PHE A 141 -11.44 -8.17 -9.83
N VAL A 142 -11.13 -7.72 -8.62
CA VAL A 142 -9.90 -8.12 -7.94
C VAL A 142 -10.16 -8.48 -6.49
N THR A 143 -9.40 -9.45 -5.99
CA THR A 143 -9.29 -9.74 -4.57
C THR A 143 -7.99 -9.15 -4.06
N MET A 144 -8.06 -8.10 -3.23
CA MET A 144 -6.91 -7.51 -2.57
C MET A 144 -6.57 -8.34 -1.34
N THR A 145 -5.36 -8.89 -1.28
CA THR A 145 -4.87 -9.72 -0.18
C THR A 145 -3.98 -8.95 0.80
N PHE A 146 -3.57 -7.76 0.41
CA PHE A 146 -2.83 -6.82 1.25
C PHE A 146 -3.32 -5.40 1.01
N GLN A 147 -3.58 -4.66 2.09
CA GLN A 147 -3.85 -3.22 2.04
C GLN A 147 -3.20 -2.55 3.26
N ASP A 148 -2.50 -1.45 3.03
CA ASP A 148 -2.04 -0.54 4.08
C ASP A 148 -2.86 0.74 4.04
N THR A 149 -3.62 0.99 5.10
CA THR A 149 -4.52 2.13 5.25
C THR A 149 -3.89 3.31 5.99
N ALA A 150 -2.60 3.22 6.37
CA ALA A 150 -1.89 4.29 7.05
C ALA A 150 -2.04 5.63 6.32
N VAL A 151 -2.19 6.71 7.07
CA VAL A 151 -2.16 8.05 6.50
C VAL A 151 -0.75 8.36 6.01
N ILE A 152 -0.63 8.83 4.80
CA ILE A 152 0.65 9.19 4.18
C ILE A 152 0.54 10.53 3.47
N ASN A 153 1.66 11.24 3.41
CA ASN A 153 1.74 12.57 2.80
C ASN A 153 1.95 12.48 1.26
N SER A 154 1.07 11.80 0.57
CA SER A 154 1.00 11.79 -0.90
C SER A 154 -0.40 11.35 -1.33
N ASP A 155 -0.92 12.00 -2.35
CA ASP A 155 -2.17 11.65 -3.02
C ASP A 155 -1.94 11.00 -4.41
N ILE A 156 -0.68 10.94 -4.86
CA ILE A 156 -0.33 10.33 -6.15
C ILE A 156 -0.18 8.82 -5.98
N ARG A 157 -0.86 8.08 -6.84
CA ARG A 157 -0.87 6.62 -6.86
C ARG A 157 -0.48 6.09 -8.23
N SER A 158 0.11 4.90 -8.23
CA SER A 158 0.27 4.09 -9.42
C SER A 158 -0.51 2.79 -9.25
N ARG A 159 -1.44 2.50 -10.15
CA ARG A 159 -2.00 1.17 -10.33
C ARG A 159 -1.24 0.48 -11.44
N THR A 160 -0.62 -0.64 -11.14
CA THR A 160 0.13 -1.44 -12.10
C THR A 160 -0.51 -2.82 -12.20
N THR A 161 -0.79 -3.30 -13.40
CA THR A 161 -1.28 -4.65 -13.67
C THR A 161 -0.29 -5.40 -14.54
N PHE A 162 -0.07 -6.67 -14.23
CA PHE A 162 0.85 -7.55 -14.94
C PHE A 162 0.51 -9.00 -14.69
N LYS A 163 1.09 -9.89 -15.49
CA LYS A 163 0.99 -11.33 -15.28
C LYS A 163 2.24 -11.88 -14.59
N VAL A 164 2.05 -12.94 -13.82
CA VAL A 164 3.13 -13.68 -13.17
C VAL A 164 3.02 -15.16 -13.51
N LYS A 165 4.11 -15.88 -13.34
CA LYS A 165 4.16 -17.35 -13.52
C LYS A 165 3.48 -18.07 -12.36
N ASP A 166 3.62 -17.52 -11.17
CA ASP A 166 3.10 -18.07 -9.92
C ASP A 166 2.89 -16.95 -8.92
N TRP A 167 1.73 -16.91 -8.26
CA TRP A 167 1.35 -15.86 -7.33
C TRP A 167 2.21 -15.85 -6.06
N ASP A 168 2.40 -17.00 -5.44
CA ASP A 168 3.10 -17.11 -4.15
C ASP A 168 4.59 -16.82 -4.32
N ALA A 169 5.19 -17.34 -5.38
CA ALA A 169 6.59 -17.05 -5.72
C ALA A 169 6.80 -15.56 -6.02
N TRP A 170 5.86 -14.93 -6.74
CA TRP A 170 5.90 -13.49 -6.98
C TRP A 170 5.81 -12.69 -5.67
N GLN A 171 4.85 -13.03 -4.81
CA GLN A 171 4.63 -12.32 -3.55
C GLN A 171 5.89 -12.35 -2.68
N LYS A 172 6.54 -13.51 -2.55
CA LYS A 172 7.80 -13.66 -1.81
C LYS A 172 8.91 -12.78 -2.39
N ALA A 173 9.15 -12.87 -3.69
CA ALA A 173 10.17 -12.06 -4.38
C ALA A 173 9.85 -10.55 -4.32
N PHE A 174 8.56 -10.19 -4.34
CA PHE A 174 8.11 -8.81 -4.22
C PHE A 174 8.43 -8.24 -2.83
N GLU A 175 8.19 -8.98 -1.75
CA GLU A 175 8.50 -8.51 -0.39
C GLU A 175 10.01 -8.28 -0.18
N GLU A 176 10.87 -9.10 -0.75
CA GLU A 176 12.34 -8.92 -0.68
C GLU A 176 12.79 -7.54 -1.23
N GLY A 177 12.07 -6.97 -2.18
CA GLY A 177 12.36 -5.66 -2.76
C GLY A 177 11.78 -4.47 -1.98
N LYS A 178 11.29 -4.64 -0.76
CA LYS A 178 10.59 -3.58 0.01
C LYS A 178 11.46 -2.34 0.21
N GLN A 179 12.69 -2.50 0.72
CA GLN A 179 13.57 -1.38 0.99
C GLN A 179 13.95 -0.63 -0.31
N GLU A 180 14.24 -1.36 -1.37
CA GLU A 180 14.55 -0.80 -2.69
C GLU A 180 13.41 0.10 -3.21
N ARG A 181 12.15 -0.31 -3.02
CA ARG A 181 10.99 0.52 -3.39
C ARG A 181 10.92 1.79 -2.54
N LEU A 182 11.12 1.69 -1.23
CA LEU A 182 11.11 2.85 -0.32
C LEU A 182 12.19 3.87 -0.68
N ASP A 183 13.41 3.42 -0.96
CA ASP A 183 14.54 4.28 -1.36
C ASP A 183 14.26 5.03 -2.67
N ASN A 184 13.42 4.45 -3.53
CA ASN A 184 12.95 5.03 -4.77
C ASN A 184 11.62 5.78 -4.66
N GLY A 185 11.21 6.14 -3.44
CA GLY A 185 10.02 6.96 -3.18
C GLY A 185 8.70 6.24 -3.48
N ILE A 186 8.67 4.90 -3.37
CA ILE A 186 7.50 4.07 -3.67
C ILE A 186 7.07 3.32 -2.40
N THR A 187 5.86 3.61 -1.93
CA THR A 187 5.23 2.90 -0.80
C THR A 187 4.09 2.04 -1.29
N VAL A 188 4.09 0.76 -0.93
CA VAL A 188 3.00 -0.18 -1.29
C VAL A 188 1.75 0.19 -0.51
N ARG A 189 0.60 0.24 -1.20
CA ARG A 189 -0.69 0.52 -0.57
C ARG A 189 -1.65 -0.66 -0.62
N ALA A 190 -1.62 -1.42 -1.71
CA ALA A 190 -2.40 -2.64 -1.84
C ALA A 190 -1.82 -3.52 -2.94
N TYR A 191 -1.99 -4.81 -2.81
CA TYR A 191 -1.85 -5.75 -3.91
C TYR A 191 -2.82 -6.91 -3.76
N GLY A 192 -3.05 -7.57 -4.86
CA GLY A 192 -3.93 -8.71 -4.98
C GLY A 192 -3.93 -9.21 -6.41
N HIS A 193 -4.91 -10.00 -6.75
CA HIS A 193 -5.01 -10.62 -8.07
C HIS A 193 -6.42 -10.53 -8.64
N ASP A 194 -6.59 -10.79 -9.92
CA ASP A 194 -7.90 -10.93 -10.56
C ASP A 194 -8.68 -12.08 -9.90
N VAL A 195 -9.98 -11.95 -9.76
CA VAL A 195 -10.81 -12.95 -9.06
C VAL A 195 -10.94 -14.27 -9.82
N ASP A 196 -10.71 -14.27 -11.14
CA ASP A 196 -10.83 -15.45 -12.01
C ASP A 196 -9.45 -15.98 -12.45
N ASP A 197 -8.35 -15.23 -12.19
CA ASP A 197 -7.00 -15.58 -12.67
C ASP A 197 -5.96 -14.98 -11.70
N ASP A 198 -5.48 -15.76 -10.74
CA ASP A 198 -4.51 -15.35 -9.74
C ASP A 198 -3.12 -15.03 -10.33
N HIS A 199 -2.87 -15.42 -11.57
CA HIS A 199 -1.69 -14.99 -12.31
C HIS A 199 -1.74 -13.53 -12.78
N LYS A 200 -2.90 -12.88 -12.73
CA LYS A 200 -3.06 -11.44 -13.03
C LYS A 200 -2.99 -10.61 -11.77
N VAL A 201 -1.85 -10.02 -11.54
CA VAL A 201 -1.57 -9.19 -10.35
C VAL A 201 -2.03 -7.76 -10.56
N VAL A 202 -2.59 -7.18 -9.50
CA VAL A 202 -2.86 -5.75 -9.36
C VAL A 202 -2.06 -5.22 -8.18
N LEU A 203 -1.23 -4.22 -8.43
CA LEU A 203 -0.39 -3.55 -7.43
C LEU A 203 -0.74 -2.06 -7.40
N VAL A 204 -1.03 -1.55 -6.21
CA VAL A 204 -1.25 -0.12 -5.97
C VAL A 204 -0.14 0.41 -5.07
N THR A 205 0.55 1.44 -5.53
CA THR A 205 1.60 2.11 -4.77
C THR A 205 1.31 3.60 -4.63
N ALA A 206 1.81 4.20 -3.56
CA ALA A 206 1.90 5.65 -3.42
C ALA A 206 3.27 6.11 -3.92
N LEU A 207 3.30 7.25 -4.57
CA LEU A 207 4.53 7.87 -5.06
C LEU A 207 4.87 9.03 -4.15
N MET A 208 5.86 8.83 -3.28
CA MET A 208 6.39 9.85 -2.37
C MET A 208 7.36 10.78 -3.12
N ASP A 209 8.04 10.23 -4.15
CA ASP A 209 8.91 10.95 -5.08
C ASP A 209 8.66 10.43 -6.50
N THR A 210 7.97 11.20 -7.32
CA THR A 210 7.61 10.80 -8.68
C THR A 210 8.81 10.72 -9.62
N ALA A 211 9.84 11.54 -9.40
CA ALA A 211 11.05 11.53 -10.23
C ALA A 211 11.87 10.26 -9.98
N LYS A 212 12.13 9.92 -8.71
CA LYS A 212 12.79 8.67 -8.33
C LYS A 212 12.00 7.45 -8.78
N ALA A 213 10.68 7.43 -8.57
CA ALA A 213 9.83 6.34 -9.02
C ALA A 213 9.90 6.13 -10.55
N ASN A 214 9.87 7.21 -11.34
CA ASN A 214 9.99 7.14 -12.79
C ASN A 214 11.37 6.62 -13.24
N ALA A 215 12.45 7.02 -12.57
CA ALA A 215 13.80 6.51 -12.84
C ALA A 215 13.90 5.00 -12.51
N TYR A 216 13.38 4.61 -11.33
CA TYR A 216 13.37 3.21 -10.90
C TYR A 216 12.58 2.32 -11.85
N TRP A 217 11.43 2.78 -12.36
CA TRP A 217 10.62 2.00 -13.30
C TRP A 217 11.33 1.68 -14.61
N LYS A 218 12.34 2.47 -15.00
CA LYS A 218 13.15 2.30 -16.20
C LYS A 218 14.48 1.59 -15.92
N SER A 219 14.78 1.31 -14.64
CA SER A 219 16.08 0.76 -14.24
C SER A 219 16.21 -0.74 -14.54
N ASP A 220 17.44 -1.17 -14.80
CA ASP A 220 17.77 -2.60 -14.90
C ASP A 220 17.55 -3.34 -13.57
N MET A 221 17.63 -2.64 -12.44
CA MET A 221 17.34 -3.17 -11.12
C MET A 221 15.90 -3.69 -11.05
N LEU A 222 14.91 -2.87 -11.41
CA LEU A 222 13.52 -3.31 -11.45
C LEU A 222 13.28 -4.42 -12.50
N LYS A 223 13.96 -4.34 -13.64
CA LYS A 223 13.88 -5.39 -14.67
C LYS A 223 14.34 -6.75 -14.12
N LYS A 224 15.46 -6.77 -13.37
CA LYS A 224 15.96 -7.98 -12.70
C LYS A 224 14.97 -8.47 -11.62
N ARG A 225 14.41 -7.57 -10.80
CA ARG A 225 13.39 -7.91 -9.80
C ARG A 225 12.14 -8.54 -10.41
N ARG A 226 11.65 -7.97 -11.52
CA ARG A 226 10.50 -8.53 -12.26
C ARG A 226 10.79 -9.93 -12.77
N ALA A 227 11.95 -10.13 -13.35
CA ALA A 227 12.37 -11.45 -13.85
C ALA A 227 12.46 -12.47 -12.71
N ALA A 228 13.07 -12.11 -11.57
CA ALA A 228 13.13 -12.95 -10.37
C ALA A 228 11.75 -13.30 -9.81
N GLY A 229 10.82 -12.35 -9.81
CA GLY A 229 9.42 -12.55 -9.39
C GLY A 229 8.55 -13.21 -10.46
N GLY A 230 9.11 -13.71 -11.57
CA GLY A 230 8.36 -14.42 -12.60
C GLY A 230 7.35 -13.56 -13.36
N VAL A 231 7.54 -12.23 -13.41
CA VAL A 231 6.65 -11.33 -14.16
C VAL A 231 6.75 -11.61 -15.66
N ILE A 232 5.60 -11.70 -16.33
CA ILE A 232 5.47 -12.00 -17.76
C ILE A 232 5.00 -10.75 -18.50
N GLY A 233 5.70 -10.41 -19.58
CA GLY A 233 5.39 -9.27 -20.44
C GLY A 233 5.63 -7.92 -19.76
N GLU A 234 5.13 -6.86 -20.40
CA GLU A 234 5.26 -5.50 -19.87
C GLU A 234 4.05 -5.14 -19.00
N PRO A 235 4.29 -4.59 -17.78
CA PRO A 235 3.22 -4.12 -16.92
C PRO A 235 2.47 -2.91 -17.50
N ASP A 236 1.13 -2.95 -17.44
CA ASP A 236 0.29 -1.77 -17.68
C ASP A 236 0.26 -0.90 -16.42
N ARG A 237 0.59 0.39 -16.57
CA ARG A 237 0.64 1.33 -15.44
C ARG A 237 -0.22 2.54 -15.69
N PHE A 238 -1.07 2.84 -14.71
CA PHE A 238 -1.88 4.04 -14.67
C PHE A 238 -1.52 4.86 -13.43
N VAL A 239 -0.99 6.07 -13.64
CA VAL A 239 -0.65 7.01 -12.57
C VAL A 239 -1.79 8.02 -12.43
N TYR A 240 -2.28 8.19 -11.20
CA TYR A 240 -3.42 9.03 -10.89
C TYR A 240 -3.27 9.75 -9.55
N ARG A 241 -3.98 10.86 -9.39
CA ARG A 241 -4.15 11.57 -8.13
C ARG A 241 -5.46 11.14 -7.48
N VAL A 242 -5.44 10.76 -6.23
CA VAL A 242 -6.65 10.52 -5.43
C VAL A 242 -7.31 11.87 -5.15
N VAL A 243 -8.55 12.03 -5.58
CA VAL A 243 -9.31 13.27 -5.43
C VAL A 243 -10.49 13.12 -4.47
N GLN A 244 -10.89 11.89 -4.16
CA GLN A 244 -11.94 11.59 -3.19
C GLN A 244 -11.66 10.25 -2.51
N ARG A 245 -11.93 10.19 -1.20
CA ARG A 245 -12.01 8.99 -0.37
C ARG A 245 -13.38 8.96 0.31
N TYR A 246 -13.95 7.78 0.46
CA TYR A 246 -15.25 7.56 1.11
C TYR A 246 -15.06 6.76 2.40
#